data_c86d026aba235eaff9d40f58f4720d64
#
_entry.id   c86d026aba235eaff9d40f58f4720d64
#
_cell.length_a   1.000
_cell.length_b   1.000
_cell.length_c   1.000
_cell.angle_alpha   90.00
_cell.angle_beta   90.00
_cell.angle_gamma   90.00
#
_symmetry.space_group_name_H-M   'P 1'
#
loop_
_entity.id
_entity.type
_entity.pdbx_description
1 polymer ?
#
loop_
_entity_poly.entity_id
_entity_poly.type
_entity_poly.pdbx_seq_one_letter_code
_entity_poly.pdbx_strand_id
1 'polypeptide(L)'
;MDAARARAALRSSRVLNAARLDGRRLLSGVRERTLSEAFDEALQRMDSLRGSPGYAAMFRALAAEAMEGLSGEVTISVDPADKALAAEALKASGLSGSIDASLKTRGGIRVSADGDTVLRRNTVEDRLEKFRRTSQSDIARMIA
;
A
#
# COMPACT_ATOMS: atom_id res chain seq x y z
N MET A 1 45.42 -35.72 18.79
CA MET A 1 44.03 -35.82 19.26
C MET A 1 43.30 -34.47 19.18
N ASP A 2 43.93 -33.35 19.43
CA ASP A 2 43.27 -32.03 19.46
C ASP A 2 42.81 -31.52 18.09
N ALA A 3 43.52 -31.80 17.01
CA ALA A 3 43.14 -31.40 15.67
C ALA A 3 41.85 -32.08 15.18
N ALA A 4 41.60 -33.33 15.59
CA ALA A 4 40.38 -34.06 15.23
C ALA A 4 39.16 -33.51 16.00
N ARG A 5 39.35 -33.17 17.29
CA ARG A 5 38.32 -32.53 18.12
C ARG A 5 37.97 -31.13 17.60
N ALA A 6 38.96 -30.34 17.22
CA ALA A 6 38.76 -29.01 16.63
C ALA A 6 37.96 -29.06 15.30
N ARG A 7 38.28 -30.02 14.44
CA ARG A 7 37.52 -30.23 13.19
C ARG A 7 36.09 -30.68 13.44
N ALA A 8 35.85 -31.55 14.40
CA ALA A 8 34.53 -31.98 14.80
C ALA A 8 33.68 -30.81 15.36
N ALA A 9 34.26 -29.99 16.22
CA ALA A 9 33.64 -28.79 16.76
C ALA A 9 33.26 -27.76 15.67
N LEU A 10 34.18 -27.53 14.72
CA LEU A 10 33.94 -26.67 13.58
C LEU A 10 32.79 -27.19 12.70
N ARG A 11 32.75 -28.52 12.43
CA ARG A 11 31.69 -29.14 11.65
C ARG A 11 30.34 -29.02 12.36
N SER A 12 30.29 -29.30 13.66
CA SER A 12 29.07 -29.14 14.48
C SER A 12 28.56 -27.70 14.48
N SER A 13 29.48 -26.72 14.68
CA SER A 13 29.12 -25.31 14.64
C SER A 13 28.54 -24.88 13.28
N ARG A 14 29.12 -25.36 12.18
CA ARG A 14 28.60 -25.08 10.82
C ARG A 14 27.20 -25.64 10.62
N VAL A 15 26.96 -26.88 11.05
CA VAL A 15 25.63 -27.51 10.96
C VAL A 15 24.59 -26.75 11.78
N LEU A 16 24.93 -26.41 13.02
CA LEU A 16 24.04 -25.63 13.89
C LEU A 16 23.74 -24.25 13.31
N ASN A 17 24.75 -23.56 12.78
CA ASN A 17 24.55 -22.24 12.17
C ASN A 17 23.71 -22.34 10.90
N ALA A 18 23.91 -23.35 10.07
CA ALA A 18 23.08 -23.61 8.87
C ALA A 18 21.62 -23.87 9.29
N ALA A 19 21.39 -24.75 10.25
CA ALA A 19 20.04 -25.04 10.74
C ALA A 19 19.33 -23.81 11.34
N ARG A 20 20.06 -22.98 12.09
CA ARG A 20 19.52 -21.70 12.61
C ARG A 20 19.17 -20.73 11.49
N LEU A 21 20.00 -20.64 10.46
CA LEU A 21 19.75 -19.79 9.31
C LEU A 21 18.53 -20.26 8.54
N ASP A 22 18.42 -21.56 8.31
CA ASP A 22 17.26 -22.15 7.61
C ASP A 22 15.97 -21.97 8.43
N GLY A 23 16.02 -22.15 9.74
CA GLY A 23 14.89 -21.87 10.63
C GLY A 23 14.43 -20.41 10.55
N ARG A 24 15.37 -19.46 10.53
CA ARG A 24 15.04 -18.03 10.36
C ARG A 24 14.42 -17.74 8.97
N ARG A 25 14.93 -18.36 7.91
CA ARG A 25 14.39 -18.22 6.55
C ARG A 25 12.95 -18.74 6.47
N LEU A 26 12.69 -19.91 7.05
CA LEU A 26 11.36 -20.50 7.11
C LEU A 26 10.37 -19.60 7.86
N LEU A 27 10.76 -19.12 9.04
CA LEU A 27 9.92 -18.19 9.81
C LEU A 27 9.65 -16.90 9.06
N SER A 28 10.67 -16.29 8.43
CA SER A 28 10.48 -15.10 7.58
C SER A 28 9.52 -15.37 6.43
N GLY A 29 9.65 -16.51 5.75
CA GLY A 29 8.77 -16.89 4.64
C GLY A 29 7.32 -17.08 5.08
N VAL A 30 7.08 -17.69 6.25
CA VAL A 30 5.72 -17.83 6.81
C VAL A 30 5.14 -16.46 7.15
N ARG A 31 5.89 -15.61 7.83
CA ARG A 31 5.47 -14.25 8.20
C ARG A 31 5.08 -13.42 6.97
N GLU A 32 5.92 -13.45 5.92
CA GLU A 32 5.67 -12.71 4.69
C GLU A 32 4.42 -13.21 3.97
N ARG A 33 4.21 -14.53 3.93
CA ARG A 33 3.01 -15.14 3.36
C ARG A 33 1.76 -14.72 4.12
N THR A 34 1.75 -14.86 5.44
CA THR A 34 0.61 -14.48 6.29
C THR A 34 0.27 -12.99 6.12
N LEU A 35 1.29 -12.13 6.06
CA LEU A 35 1.09 -10.72 5.82
C LEU A 35 0.49 -10.46 4.44
N SER A 36 1.00 -11.11 3.39
CA SER A 36 0.45 -10.99 2.03
C SER A 36 -1.01 -11.43 1.97
N GLU A 37 -1.34 -12.57 2.55
CA GLU A 37 -2.71 -13.09 2.61
C GLU A 37 -3.66 -12.12 3.33
N ALA A 38 -3.22 -11.50 4.43
CA ALA A 38 -4.01 -10.49 5.14
C ALA A 38 -4.27 -9.24 4.30
N PHE A 39 -3.28 -8.78 3.53
CA PHE A 39 -3.44 -7.64 2.62
C PHE A 39 -4.34 -7.98 1.43
N ASP A 40 -4.22 -9.18 0.87
CA ASP A 40 -5.08 -9.64 -0.21
C ASP A 40 -6.55 -9.75 0.26
N GLU A 41 -6.78 -10.27 1.47
CA GLU A 41 -8.10 -10.31 2.08
C GLU A 41 -8.66 -8.90 2.33
N ALA A 42 -7.83 -7.97 2.81
CA ALA A 42 -8.22 -6.58 2.98
C ALA A 42 -8.65 -5.94 1.66
N LEU A 43 -7.90 -6.17 0.57
CA LEU A 43 -8.26 -5.70 -0.76
C LEU A 43 -9.58 -6.29 -1.25
N GLN A 44 -9.83 -7.58 -1.03
CA GLN A 44 -11.09 -8.23 -1.42
C GLN A 44 -12.29 -7.63 -0.65
N ARG A 45 -12.13 -7.36 0.64
CA ARG A 45 -13.18 -6.69 1.44
C ARG A 45 -13.47 -5.28 0.95
N MET A 46 -12.49 -4.62 0.33
CA MET A 46 -12.67 -3.29 -0.27
C MET A 46 -13.42 -3.30 -1.60
N ASP A 47 -13.63 -4.45 -2.22
CA ASP A 47 -14.43 -4.55 -3.47
C ASP A 47 -15.89 -4.10 -3.26
N SER A 48 -16.44 -4.29 -2.06
CA SER A 48 -17.79 -3.83 -1.69
C SER A 48 -17.85 -2.40 -1.16
N LEU A 49 -16.71 -1.74 -1.00
CA LEU A 49 -16.62 -0.42 -0.37
C LEU A 49 -17.44 0.64 -1.08
N ARG A 50 -17.43 0.63 -2.42
CA ARG A 50 -18.15 1.61 -3.26
C ARG A 50 -19.67 1.57 -3.05
N GLY A 51 -20.24 0.42 -2.67
CA GLY A 51 -21.65 0.27 -2.31
C GLY A 51 -21.99 0.64 -0.87
N SER A 52 -21.01 1.00 -0.04
CA SER A 52 -21.25 1.34 1.35
C SER A 52 -21.81 2.75 1.52
N PRO A 53 -22.66 3.00 2.55
CA PRO A 53 -23.24 4.33 2.80
C PRO A 53 -22.20 5.42 3.08
N GLY A 54 -21.01 5.06 3.56
CA GLY A 54 -19.92 5.98 3.88
C GLY A 54 -18.97 6.28 2.73
N TYR A 55 -19.11 5.60 1.58
CA TYR A 55 -18.17 5.71 0.48
C TYR A 55 -17.99 7.14 -0.05
N ALA A 56 -19.09 7.84 -0.29
CA ALA A 56 -19.06 9.20 -0.82
C ALA A 56 -18.32 10.16 0.13
N ALA A 57 -18.50 10.03 1.44
CA ALA A 57 -17.81 10.83 2.43
C ALA A 57 -16.32 10.51 2.45
N MET A 58 -15.96 9.23 2.43
CA MET A 58 -14.58 8.77 2.32
C MET A 58 -13.92 9.29 1.05
N PHE A 59 -14.59 9.17 -0.12
CA PHE A 59 -14.06 9.66 -1.39
C PHE A 59 -13.76 11.16 -1.34
N ARG A 60 -14.69 11.97 -0.80
CA ARG A 60 -14.49 13.42 -0.66
C ARG A 60 -13.30 13.75 0.24
N ALA A 61 -13.10 13.01 1.32
CA ALA A 61 -11.95 13.19 2.21
C ALA A 61 -10.62 12.86 1.49
N LEU A 62 -10.58 11.76 0.74
CA LEU A 62 -9.41 11.38 -0.07
C LEU A 62 -9.11 12.42 -1.17
N ALA A 63 -10.15 12.95 -1.79
CA ALA A 63 -10.03 13.97 -2.83
C ALA A 63 -9.53 15.29 -2.24
N ALA A 64 -10.07 15.73 -1.12
CA ALA A 64 -9.62 16.94 -0.44
C ALA A 64 -8.15 16.84 -0.03
N GLU A 65 -7.73 15.73 0.56
CA GLU A 65 -6.33 15.46 0.92
C GLU A 65 -5.40 15.47 -0.31
N ALA A 66 -5.83 14.86 -1.42
CA ALA A 66 -5.04 14.82 -2.64
C ALA A 66 -4.88 16.19 -3.31
N MET A 67 -5.86 17.08 -3.16
CA MET A 67 -5.87 18.41 -3.76
C MET A 67 -5.35 19.50 -2.81
N GLU A 68 -5.09 19.18 -1.54
CA GLU A 68 -4.64 20.14 -0.54
C GLU A 68 -3.35 20.86 -0.97
N GLY A 69 -3.36 22.19 -0.96
CA GLY A 69 -2.19 23.02 -1.32
C GLY A 69 -1.78 22.96 -2.79
N LEU A 70 -2.58 22.35 -3.67
CA LEU A 70 -2.39 22.49 -5.11
C LEU A 70 -2.97 23.80 -5.59
N SER A 71 -2.40 24.33 -6.68
CA SER A 71 -2.84 25.53 -7.38
C SER A 71 -2.74 25.29 -8.89
N GLY A 72 -3.48 26.09 -9.66
CA GLY A 72 -3.46 25.98 -11.11
C GLY A 72 -4.38 24.90 -11.67
N GLU A 73 -4.00 24.37 -12.82
CA GLU A 73 -4.77 23.36 -13.52
C GLU A 73 -4.37 21.96 -13.08
N VAL A 74 -5.36 21.12 -12.78
CA VAL A 74 -5.16 19.74 -12.32
C VAL A 74 -5.83 18.75 -13.26
N THR A 75 -5.26 17.56 -13.36
CA THR A 75 -5.92 16.41 -13.98
C THR A 75 -6.23 15.39 -12.89
N ILE A 76 -7.50 15.05 -12.77
CA ILE A 76 -8.00 14.07 -11.79
C ILE A 76 -8.25 12.75 -12.50
N SER A 77 -7.53 11.70 -12.11
CA SER A 77 -7.76 10.35 -12.62
C SER A 77 -8.52 9.53 -11.61
N VAL A 78 -9.66 8.97 -12.04
CA VAL A 78 -10.57 8.20 -11.21
C VAL A 78 -11.14 7.00 -11.98
N ASP A 79 -11.74 6.07 -11.23
CA ASP A 79 -12.57 5.03 -11.83
C ASP A 79 -13.81 5.64 -12.48
N PRO A 80 -14.27 5.12 -13.63
CA PRO A 80 -15.50 5.61 -14.28
C PRO A 80 -16.70 5.72 -13.36
N ALA A 81 -16.83 4.81 -12.39
CA ALA A 81 -17.93 4.81 -11.42
C ALA A 81 -17.89 6.00 -10.46
N ASP A 82 -16.71 6.61 -10.26
CA ASP A 82 -16.49 7.72 -9.31
C ASP A 82 -16.45 9.09 -10.01
N LYS A 83 -16.69 9.14 -11.33
CA LYS A 83 -16.61 10.38 -12.12
C LYS A 83 -17.47 11.51 -11.57
N ALA A 84 -18.69 11.22 -11.12
CA ALA A 84 -19.58 12.22 -10.55
C ALA A 84 -19.03 12.79 -9.23
N LEU A 85 -18.52 11.94 -8.34
CA LEU A 85 -17.89 12.34 -7.08
C LEU A 85 -16.63 13.17 -7.32
N ALA A 86 -15.85 12.82 -8.35
CA ALA A 86 -14.67 13.58 -8.72
C ALA A 86 -15.03 14.98 -9.23
N ALA A 87 -16.10 15.12 -10.00
CA ALA A 87 -16.58 16.42 -10.47
C ALA A 87 -17.05 17.32 -9.30
N GLU A 88 -17.77 16.74 -8.35
CA GLU A 88 -18.15 17.45 -7.12
C GLU A 88 -16.93 17.90 -6.32
N ALA A 89 -15.96 17.01 -6.15
CA ALA A 89 -14.74 17.29 -5.39
C ALA A 89 -13.88 18.38 -6.05
N LEU A 90 -13.74 18.35 -7.39
CA LEU A 90 -13.02 19.38 -8.14
C LEU A 90 -13.70 20.75 -7.98
N LYS A 91 -15.02 20.79 -8.10
CA LYS A 91 -15.80 22.03 -7.88
C LYS A 91 -15.64 22.55 -6.46
N ALA A 92 -15.68 21.68 -5.47
CA ALA A 92 -15.53 22.05 -4.06
C ALA A 92 -14.12 22.55 -3.71
N SER A 93 -13.09 22.08 -4.41
CA SER A 93 -11.70 22.51 -4.18
C SER A 93 -11.41 23.92 -4.72
N GLY A 94 -12.23 24.43 -5.64
CA GLY A 94 -11.99 25.70 -6.33
C GLY A 94 -10.88 25.65 -7.39
N LEU A 95 -10.32 24.46 -7.65
CA LEU A 95 -9.33 24.26 -8.71
C LEU A 95 -10.02 24.13 -10.07
N SER A 96 -9.29 24.46 -11.13
CA SER A 96 -9.67 24.18 -12.50
C SER A 96 -8.95 22.94 -13.02
N GLY A 97 -9.57 22.22 -13.92
CA GLY A 97 -8.92 21.04 -14.49
C GLY A 97 -9.83 20.08 -15.19
N SER A 98 -9.29 18.94 -15.55
CA SER A 98 -9.97 17.87 -16.27
C SER A 98 -10.11 16.62 -15.44
N ILE A 99 -11.06 15.76 -15.81
CA ILE A 99 -11.29 14.46 -15.17
C ILE A 99 -11.06 13.37 -16.20
N ASP A 100 -10.06 12.54 -15.92
CA ASP A 100 -9.78 11.31 -16.66
C ASP A 100 -10.42 10.12 -15.91
N ALA A 101 -11.51 9.59 -16.46
CA ALA A 101 -12.24 8.46 -15.90
C ALA A 101 -11.77 7.13 -16.53
N SER A 102 -10.47 6.89 -16.60
CA SER A 102 -9.86 5.68 -17.16
C SER A 102 -9.16 4.81 -16.12
N LEU A 103 -9.02 5.29 -14.88
CA LEU A 103 -8.33 4.59 -13.83
C LEU A 103 -9.16 3.40 -13.34
N LYS A 104 -8.53 2.23 -13.21
CA LYS A 104 -9.13 1.07 -12.56
C LYS A 104 -8.70 1.03 -11.10
N THR A 105 -9.62 1.31 -10.20
CA THR A 105 -9.37 1.31 -8.74
C THR A 105 -10.63 0.92 -7.98
N ARG A 106 -10.47 0.41 -6.78
CA ARG A 106 -11.57 0.13 -5.84
C ARG A 106 -12.14 1.40 -5.21
N GLY A 107 -11.44 2.51 -5.33
CA GLY A 107 -11.89 3.80 -4.87
C GLY A 107 -10.76 4.80 -4.68
N GLY A 108 -11.13 6.06 -4.54
CA GLY A 108 -10.19 7.15 -4.39
C GLY A 108 -9.74 7.76 -5.71
N ILE A 109 -8.66 8.52 -5.67
CA ILE A 109 -8.30 9.48 -6.72
C ILE A 109 -6.78 9.57 -6.89
N ARG A 110 -6.34 9.89 -8.09
CA ARG A 110 -5.00 10.41 -8.38
C ARG A 110 -5.13 11.80 -8.97
N VAL A 111 -4.27 12.68 -8.56
CA VAL A 111 -4.25 14.07 -9.02
C VAL A 111 -2.88 14.39 -9.55
N SER A 112 -2.81 14.88 -10.79
CA SER A 112 -1.59 15.49 -11.33
C SER A 112 -1.79 16.99 -11.52
N ALA A 113 -0.73 17.75 -11.32
CA ALA A 113 -0.69 19.19 -11.45
C ALA A 113 0.63 19.62 -12.15
N ASP A 114 0.68 20.84 -12.64
CA ASP A 114 1.87 21.44 -13.27
C ASP A 114 2.46 20.58 -14.39
N GLY A 115 1.61 20.12 -15.32
CA GLY A 115 2.05 19.31 -16.45
C GLY A 115 2.65 17.97 -16.03
N ASP A 116 2.00 17.29 -15.08
CA ASP A 116 2.41 15.99 -14.50
C ASP A 116 3.70 16.02 -13.65
N THR A 117 4.19 17.20 -13.31
CA THR A 117 5.36 17.34 -12.42
C THR A 117 5.02 16.95 -10.99
N VAL A 118 3.77 17.22 -10.54
CA VAL A 118 3.26 16.82 -9.24
C VAL A 118 2.24 15.72 -9.44
N LEU A 119 2.50 14.54 -8.89
CA LEU A 119 1.56 13.42 -8.89
C LEU A 119 1.25 13.00 -7.44
N ARG A 120 -0.02 13.14 -7.05
CA ARG A 120 -0.53 12.66 -5.77
C ARG A 120 -1.40 11.44 -5.97
N ARG A 121 -1.03 10.37 -5.31
CA ARG A 121 -1.72 9.08 -5.36
C ARG A 121 -2.48 8.88 -4.06
N ASN A 122 -3.80 8.84 -4.14
CA ASN A 122 -4.66 8.68 -2.98
C ASN A 122 -5.83 7.73 -3.28
N THR A 123 -5.53 6.63 -3.97
CA THR A 123 -6.47 5.51 -4.12
C THR A 123 -6.40 4.61 -2.90
N VAL A 124 -7.42 3.78 -2.75
CA VAL A 124 -7.48 2.76 -1.68
C VAL A 124 -6.26 1.83 -1.76
N GLU A 125 -5.88 1.41 -2.96
CA GLU A 125 -4.72 0.56 -3.20
C GLU A 125 -3.41 1.26 -2.86
N ASP A 126 -3.25 2.53 -3.28
CA ASP A 126 -2.04 3.32 -2.99
C ASP A 126 -1.85 3.51 -1.47
N ARG A 127 -2.95 3.72 -0.72
CA ARG A 127 -2.93 3.84 0.74
C ARG A 127 -2.60 2.53 1.43
N LEU A 128 -3.20 1.43 0.97
CA LEU A 128 -2.92 0.11 1.52
C LEU A 128 -1.46 -0.29 1.29
N GLU A 129 -0.92 -0.02 0.11
CA GLU A 129 0.49 -0.27 -0.19
C GLU A 129 1.42 0.60 0.67
N LYS A 130 1.08 1.87 0.87
CA LYS A 130 1.82 2.74 1.80
C LYS A 130 1.78 2.18 3.22
N PHE A 131 0.61 1.75 3.69
CA PHE A 131 0.47 1.12 5.00
C PHE A 131 1.30 -0.16 5.10
N ARG A 132 1.28 -1.02 4.09
CA ARG A 132 2.09 -2.23 4.02
C ARG A 132 3.58 -1.92 4.24
N ARG A 133 4.11 -0.92 3.53
CA ARG A 133 5.54 -0.53 3.64
C ARG A 133 5.89 0.02 5.02
N THR A 134 5.05 0.86 5.59
CA THR A 134 5.31 1.47 6.90
C THR A 134 5.12 0.48 8.04
N SER A 135 4.14 -0.42 7.93
CA SER A 135 3.82 -1.39 8.99
C SER A 135 4.71 -2.64 8.95
N GLN A 136 5.42 -2.89 7.85
CA GLN A 136 6.23 -4.10 7.70
C GLN A 136 7.30 -4.22 8.80
N SER A 137 7.92 -3.10 9.20
CA SER A 137 8.90 -3.05 10.29
C SER A 137 8.26 -3.25 11.66
N ASP A 138 7.08 -2.70 11.89
CA ASP A 138 6.39 -2.78 13.17
C ASP A 138 5.79 -4.18 13.37
N ILE A 139 5.20 -4.74 12.33
CA ILE A 139 4.69 -6.12 12.35
C ILE A 139 5.84 -7.11 12.54
N ALA A 140 7.00 -6.89 11.91
CA ALA A 140 8.18 -7.71 12.12
C ALA A 140 8.65 -7.69 13.58
N ARG A 141 8.54 -6.55 14.28
CA ARG A 141 8.85 -6.44 15.72
C ARG A 141 7.81 -7.14 16.59
N MET A 142 6.54 -7.09 16.25
CA MET A 142 5.47 -7.71 17.03
C MET A 142 5.50 -9.24 16.98
N ILE A 143 6.10 -9.82 15.93
CA ILE A 143 6.18 -11.26 15.70
C ILE A 143 7.59 -11.82 16.05
N ALA A 144 8.52 -10.97 16.48
CA ALA A 144 9.84 -11.38 16.94
C ALA A 144 9.82 -11.91 18.37
#